data_c1155a3c1f883e69eaebd7805367906e
#
_entry.id   c1155a3c1f883e69eaebd7805367906e
#
_cell.length_a   1.000
_cell.length_b   1.000
_cell.length_c   1.000
_cell.angle_alpha   90.00
_cell.angle_beta   90.00
_cell.angle_gamma   90.00
#
_symmetry.space_group_name_H-M   'P 1'
#
loop_
_entity.id
_entity.type
_entity.pdbx_description
1 polymer ?
#
loop_
_entity_poly.entity_id
_entity_poly.type
_entity_poly.pdbx_seq_one_letter_code
_entity_poly.pdbx_strand_id
1 'polypeptide(L)'
;MDNITLMFIIGGLVFIIGIYWNITVSENNRIARRDYYREYLKSDAWKRKRYVVLKRDNWTCQECGVPATQVHHKKYAKYQIGKEPIKWLVSLCAECHKKKH
;
A
#
# COMPACT_ATOMS: atom_id res chain seq x y z
N MET A 1 12.26 -40.25 29.03
CA MET A 1 11.58 -39.87 27.79
C MET A 1 12.20 -40.68 26.66
N ASP A 2 11.42 -41.35 25.84
CA ASP A 2 11.96 -42.10 24.72
C ASP A 2 12.37 -41.20 23.57
N ASN A 3 13.15 -41.72 22.61
CA ASN A 3 13.65 -40.95 21.49
C ASN A 3 12.54 -40.46 20.56
N ILE A 4 11.45 -41.22 20.45
CA ILE A 4 10.31 -40.86 19.58
C ILE A 4 9.57 -39.65 20.15
N THR A 5 9.26 -39.64 21.45
CA THR A 5 8.62 -38.53 22.13
C THR A 5 9.46 -37.26 22.03
N LEU A 6 10.77 -37.38 22.22
CA LEU A 6 11.70 -36.25 22.08
C LEU A 6 11.70 -35.70 20.65
N MET A 7 11.69 -36.57 19.64
CA MET A 7 11.61 -36.15 18.24
C MET A 7 10.33 -35.39 17.94
N PHE A 8 9.19 -35.80 18.45
CA PHE A 8 7.91 -35.07 18.27
C PHE A 8 7.93 -33.69 18.94
N ILE A 9 8.50 -33.58 20.13
CA ILE A 9 8.62 -32.31 20.86
C ILE A 9 9.53 -31.36 20.08
N ILE A 10 10.69 -31.79 19.62
CA ILE A 10 11.63 -30.96 18.83
C ILE A 10 10.99 -30.54 17.51
N GLY A 11 10.35 -31.48 16.80
CA GLY A 11 9.66 -31.15 15.53
C GLY A 11 8.55 -30.15 15.72
N GLY A 12 7.76 -30.26 16.79
CA GLY A 12 6.71 -29.31 17.13
C GLY A 12 7.27 -27.92 17.43
N LEU A 13 8.38 -27.83 18.18
CA LEU A 13 9.04 -26.56 18.49
C LEU A 13 9.59 -25.89 17.22
N VAL A 14 10.25 -26.64 16.33
CA VAL A 14 10.77 -26.14 15.07
C VAL A 14 9.64 -25.61 14.20
N PHE A 15 8.52 -26.32 14.14
CA PHE A 15 7.34 -25.89 13.39
C PHE A 15 6.76 -24.57 13.91
N ILE A 16 6.61 -24.44 15.23
CA ILE A 16 6.09 -23.22 15.87
C ILE A 16 7.03 -22.04 15.63
N ILE A 17 8.34 -22.23 15.75
CA ILE A 17 9.34 -21.20 15.47
C ILE A 17 9.26 -20.75 14.01
N GLY A 18 9.11 -21.69 13.08
CA GLY A 18 8.94 -21.39 11.66
C GLY A 18 7.71 -20.55 11.36
N ILE A 19 6.57 -20.89 11.97
CA ILE A 19 5.33 -20.10 11.83
C ILE A 19 5.52 -18.70 12.41
N TYR A 20 6.07 -18.59 13.61
CA TYR A 20 6.35 -17.30 14.25
C TYR A 20 7.26 -16.42 13.38
N TRP A 21 8.32 -17.01 12.83
CA TRP A 21 9.25 -16.32 11.94
C TRP A 21 8.54 -15.79 10.70
N ASN A 22 7.74 -16.61 10.03
CA ASN A 22 6.99 -16.21 8.84
C ASN A 22 6.01 -15.06 9.11
N ILE A 23 5.27 -15.13 10.22
CA ILE A 23 4.34 -14.07 10.61
C ILE A 23 5.10 -12.77 10.88
N THR A 24 6.21 -12.83 11.61
CA THR A 24 7.01 -11.64 11.94
C THR A 24 7.61 -11.00 10.70
N VAL A 25 8.17 -11.79 9.78
CA VAL A 25 8.76 -11.29 8.53
C VAL A 25 7.68 -10.65 7.64
N SER A 26 6.52 -11.28 7.51
CA SER A 26 5.39 -10.75 6.73
C SER A 26 4.92 -9.40 7.29
N GLU A 27 4.79 -9.30 8.61
CA GLU A 27 4.37 -8.05 9.27
C GLU A 27 5.41 -6.93 9.07
N ASN A 28 6.68 -7.23 9.24
CA ASN A 28 7.76 -6.28 9.03
C ASN A 28 7.79 -5.78 7.58
N ASN A 29 7.59 -6.67 6.61
CA ASN A 29 7.53 -6.30 5.20
C ASN A 29 6.33 -5.40 4.91
N ARG A 30 5.18 -5.67 5.51
CA ARG A 30 3.98 -4.85 5.37
C ARG A 30 4.21 -3.44 5.93
N ILE A 31 4.81 -3.33 7.10
CA ILE A 31 5.13 -2.05 7.74
C ILE A 31 6.11 -1.27 6.88
N ALA A 32 7.18 -1.90 6.39
CA ALA A 32 8.18 -1.26 5.54
C ALA A 32 7.57 -0.70 4.25
N ARG A 33 6.68 -1.46 3.59
CA ARG A 33 5.97 -0.99 2.38
C ARG A 33 5.08 0.20 2.67
N ARG A 34 4.37 0.18 3.80
CA ARG A 34 3.49 1.28 4.21
C ARG A 34 4.28 2.55 4.51
N ASP A 35 5.42 2.41 5.19
CA ASP A 35 6.30 3.53 5.50
C ASP A 35 6.93 4.12 4.24
N TYR A 36 7.37 3.27 3.32
CA TYR A 36 7.89 3.69 2.02
C TYR A 36 6.83 4.47 1.22
N TYR A 37 5.59 4.00 1.22
CA TYR A 37 4.49 4.66 0.53
C TYR A 37 4.19 6.03 1.14
N ARG A 38 4.19 6.15 2.46
CA ARG A 38 4.00 7.45 3.14
C ARG A 38 5.08 8.45 2.75
N GLU A 39 6.34 8.03 2.73
CA GLU A 39 7.45 8.88 2.30
C GLU A 39 7.32 9.27 0.83
N TYR A 40 6.90 8.33 -0.02
CA TYR A 40 6.64 8.63 -1.42
C TYR A 40 5.59 9.73 -1.59
N LEU A 41 4.50 9.69 -0.83
CA LEU A 41 3.43 10.71 -0.92
C LEU A 41 3.89 12.12 -0.52
N LYS A 42 5.01 12.23 0.20
CA LYS A 42 5.64 13.51 0.54
C LYS A 42 6.69 13.95 -0.48
N SER A 43 7.05 13.10 -1.43
CA SER A 43 8.14 13.34 -2.37
C SER A 43 7.75 14.36 -3.46
N ASP A 44 8.76 14.99 -4.04
CA ASP A 44 8.57 15.87 -5.19
C ASP A 44 8.09 15.11 -6.43
N ALA A 45 8.50 13.85 -6.58
CA ALA A 45 8.02 12.98 -7.65
C ALA A 45 6.51 12.81 -7.58
N TRP A 46 5.94 12.55 -6.39
CA TRP A 46 4.49 12.46 -6.21
C TRP A 46 3.81 13.79 -6.46
N LYS A 47 4.36 14.89 -5.98
CA LYS A 47 3.80 16.23 -6.20
C LYS A 47 3.67 16.55 -7.68
N ARG A 48 4.70 16.22 -8.47
CA ARG A 48 4.67 16.40 -9.94
C ARG A 48 3.62 15.52 -10.59
N LYS A 49 3.55 14.24 -10.21
CA LYS A 49 2.56 13.30 -10.74
C LYS A 49 1.13 13.74 -10.39
N ARG A 50 0.91 14.15 -9.16
CA ARG A 50 -0.36 14.70 -8.69
C ARG A 50 -0.79 15.92 -9.50
N TYR A 51 0.13 16.82 -9.76
CA TYR A 51 -0.14 18.01 -10.58
C TYR A 51 -0.57 17.63 -12.01
N VAL A 52 0.13 16.69 -12.63
CA VAL A 52 -0.20 16.21 -13.98
C VAL A 52 -1.60 15.62 -14.03
N VAL A 53 -1.99 14.82 -13.04
CA VAL A 53 -3.32 14.20 -12.97
C VAL A 53 -4.40 15.28 -12.78
N LEU A 54 -4.21 16.21 -11.85
CA LEU A 54 -5.15 17.29 -11.61
C LEU A 54 -5.32 18.16 -12.86
N LYS A 55 -4.23 18.48 -13.53
CA LYS A 55 -4.26 19.27 -14.77
C LYS A 55 -4.98 18.52 -15.90
N ARG A 56 -4.70 17.22 -16.07
CA ARG A 56 -5.41 16.37 -17.03
C ARG A 56 -6.92 16.41 -16.81
N ASP A 57 -7.35 16.34 -15.54
CA ASP A 57 -8.75 16.30 -15.15
C ASP A 57 -9.36 17.71 -14.97
N ASN A 58 -8.62 18.73 -15.37
CA ASN A 58 -9.07 20.13 -15.37
C ASN A 58 -9.43 20.63 -13.97
N TRP A 59 -8.75 20.11 -12.93
CA TRP A 59 -8.97 20.46 -11.52
C TRP A 59 -10.40 20.19 -11.06
N THR A 60 -11.06 19.24 -11.70
CA THR A 60 -12.46 18.92 -11.48
C THR A 60 -12.60 17.49 -10.98
N CYS A 61 -13.41 17.30 -9.94
CA CYS A 61 -13.75 15.96 -9.45
C CYS A 61 -14.43 15.14 -10.55
N GLN A 62 -13.86 14.01 -10.88
CA GLN A 62 -14.35 13.17 -11.98
C GLN A 62 -15.64 12.43 -11.64
N GLU A 63 -16.09 12.46 -10.37
CA GLU A 63 -17.34 11.84 -9.96
C GLU A 63 -18.49 12.83 -9.81
N CYS A 64 -18.27 13.96 -9.15
CA CYS A 64 -19.35 14.91 -8.85
C CYS A 64 -19.21 16.27 -9.53
N GLY A 65 -18.11 16.56 -10.21
CA GLY A 65 -17.94 17.78 -10.98
C GLY A 65 -17.55 19.02 -10.21
N VAL A 66 -17.41 18.96 -8.88
CA VAL A 66 -16.91 20.08 -8.08
C VAL A 66 -15.37 20.19 -8.19
N PRO A 67 -14.74 21.30 -7.76
CA PRO A 67 -13.29 21.39 -7.80
C PRO A 67 -12.60 20.23 -7.07
N ALA A 68 -11.61 19.61 -7.71
CA ALA A 68 -10.86 18.51 -7.15
C ALA A 68 -9.64 19.02 -6.35
N THR A 69 -9.39 18.39 -5.21
CA THR A 69 -8.25 18.70 -4.34
C THR A 69 -7.41 17.47 -4.03
N GLN A 70 -7.89 16.28 -4.40
CA GLN A 70 -7.29 14.99 -4.06
C GLN A 70 -7.03 14.18 -5.32
N VAL A 71 -6.03 13.29 -5.26
CA VAL A 71 -5.79 12.30 -6.31
C VAL A 71 -5.96 10.92 -5.69
N HIS A 72 -6.86 10.14 -6.26
CA HIS A 72 -7.19 8.78 -5.79
C HIS A 72 -6.48 7.74 -6.66
N HIS A 73 -5.89 6.74 -6.02
CA HIS A 73 -5.36 5.57 -6.70
C HIS A 73 -6.49 4.57 -6.95
N LYS A 74 -6.87 4.38 -8.21
CA LYS A 74 -7.82 3.32 -8.60
C LYS A 74 -7.17 1.94 -8.45
N LYS A 75 -5.85 1.86 -8.64
CA LYS A 75 -5.01 0.69 -8.44
C LYS A 75 -3.72 1.11 -7.75
N TYR A 76 -3.17 0.23 -6.94
CA TYR A 76 -1.91 0.44 -6.25
C TYR A 76 -0.80 -0.44 -6.85
N ALA A 77 0.36 0.13 -7.07
CA ALA A 77 1.54 -0.61 -7.48
C ALA A 77 2.18 -1.25 -6.25
N LYS A 78 1.93 -2.54 -6.02
CA LYS A 78 2.43 -3.26 -4.83
C LYS A 78 3.95 -3.30 -4.75
N TYR A 79 4.64 -3.45 -5.89
CA TYR A 79 6.08 -3.68 -5.95
C TYR A 79 6.85 -2.56 -6.63
N GLN A 80 6.16 -1.58 -7.20
CA GLN A 80 6.76 -0.48 -7.94
C GLN A 80 6.11 0.85 -7.54
N ILE A 81 6.15 1.14 -6.25
CA ILE A 81 5.60 2.38 -5.70
C ILE A 81 6.29 3.57 -6.38
N GLY A 82 5.49 4.48 -6.90
CA GLY A 82 5.96 5.64 -7.65
C GLY A 82 6.06 5.45 -9.15
N LYS A 83 5.90 4.22 -9.65
CA LYS A 83 5.92 3.90 -11.08
C LYS A 83 4.55 3.59 -11.66
N GLU A 84 3.48 3.76 -10.87
CA GLU A 84 2.13 3.55 -11.38
C GLU A 84 1.81 4.50 -12.53
N PRO A 85 1.16 4.02 -13.62
CA PRO A 85 0.73 4.88 -14.72
C PRO A 85 -0.30 5.91 -14.24
N ILE A 86 -0.27 7.10 -14.80
CA ILE A 86 -1.24 8.16 -14.45
C ILE A 86 -2.70 7.75 -14.76
N LYS A 87 -2.92 6.81 -15.66
CA LYS A 87 -4.26 6.25 -15.94
C LYS A 87 -4.88 5.53 -14.75
N TRP A 88 -4.07 5.13 -13.76
CA TRP A 88 -4.55 4.52 -12.52
C TRP A 88 -4.96 5.56 -11.47
N LEU A 89 -4.75 6.82 -11.76
CA LEU A 89 -5.00 7.93 -10.85
C LEU A 89 -6.16 8.78 -11.38
N VAL A 90 -6.97 9.29 -10.47
CA VAL A 90 -8.12 10.11 -10.80
C VAL A 90 -8.25 11.27 -9.80
N SER A 91 -8.63 12.44 -10.29
CA SER A 91 -8.88 13.61 -9.46
C SER A 91 -10.26 13.52 -8.80
N LEU A 92 -10.33 13.71 -7.49
CA LEU A 92 -11.57 13.71 -6.71
C LEU A 92 -11.59 14.90 -5.75
N CYS A 93 -12.80 15.32 -5.37
CA CYS A 93 -12.97 16.21 -4.24
C CYS A 93 -12.78 15.43 -2.93
N ALA A 94 -12.60 16.14 -1.82
CA ALA A 94 -12.37 15.50 -0.51
C ALA A 94 -13.48 14.53 -0.11
N GLU A 95 -14.74 14.88 -0.39
CA GLU A 95 -15.88 14.02 -0.04
C GLU A 95 -15.93 12.74 -0.89
N CYS A 96 -15.76 12.84 -2.19
CA CYS A 96 -15.74 11.67 -3.06
C CYS A 96 -14.54 10.77 -2.74
N HIS A 97 -13.38 11.34 -2.45
CA HIS A 97 -12.21 10.58 -2.04
C HIS A 97 -12.46 9.84 -0.73
N LYS A 98 -13.08 10.50 0.24
CA LYS A 98 -13.43 9.90 1.53
C LYS A 98 -14.38 8.70 1.37
N LYS A 99 -15.32 8.75 0.43
CA LYS A 99 -16.27 7.65 0.16
C LYS A 99 -15.60 6.42 -0.46
N LYS A 100 -14.40 6.57 -1.03
CA LYS A 100 -13.64 5.45 -1.61
C LYS A 100 -12.82 4.67 -0.57
N HIS A 101 -12.72 5.18 0.64
CA HIS A 101 -11.96 4.56 1.74
C HIS A 101 -12.87 4.17 2.96
#